data_778ef2caf8de0fa0e3c9b8a94c0a8c31
#
_entry.id   778ef2caf8de0fa0e3c9b8a94c0a8c31
#
_cell.length_a   1.000
_cell.length_b   1.000
_cell.length_c   1.000
_cell.angle_alpha   90.00
_cell.angle_beta   90.00
_cell.angle_gamma   90.00
#
_symmetry.space_group_name_H-M   'P 1'
#
loop_
_entity.id
_entity.type
_entity.pdbx_description
1 polymer ?
#
loop_
_entity_poly.entity_id
_entity_poly.type
_entity_poly.pdbx_seq_one_letter_code
_entity_poly.pdbx_strand_id
1 'polypeptide(L)'
;MSSNNLAVSPTSSPTALATQHDSAEFYSRIGTSLEAVKELGSWIARSGVFNCQKDEQGNMIALECLATRKTPFDFKREFHLVNGSLTMRSDAMLAGYRTRGGKVIWKQFDSTAAIGVWKFDGNECEIGFTTEDAKIAGLLPAKPGSGWQKDPSAMLRARCISKAIRMLAPEVVAGVYTPEEAADFATSPTPSVTTTTRQTVNVTPESTFSLVELLEQILEPHSEAANAFLLSKNLIKEGQNFRDVSTKVANMIVADASGFISKATAFSNPPTE
;
A
#
# COMPACT_ATOMS: atom_id res chain seq x y z
N MET A 1 58.52 10.90 38.50
CA MET A 1 57.30 11.56 38.09
C MET A 1 56.90 10.99 36.73
N SER A 2 56.08 9.95 36.73
CA SER A 2 55.68 9.23 35.50
C SER A 2 54.27 9.65 35.18
N SER A 3 54.10 10.33 34.05
CA SER A 3 52.78 10.73 33.54
C SER A 3 52.18 9.58 32.74
N ASN A 4 51.14 8.96 33.27
CA ASN A 4 50.32 7.99 32.54
C ASN A 4 49.36 8.75 31.61
N ASN A 5 49.62 8.69 30.31
CA ASN A 5 48.70 9.07 29.28
C ASN A 5 47.73 7.90 29.02
N LEU A 6 46.51 8.00 29.57
CA LEU A 6 45.42 7.14 29.20
C LEU A 6 44.86 7.58 27.84
N ALA A 7 45.18 6.79 26.83
CA ALA A 7 44.56 6.93 25.51
C ALA A 7 43.05 6.56 25.62
N VAL A 8 42.19 7.55 25.43
CA VAL A 8 40.75 7.34 25.28
C VAL A 8 40.52 6.83 23.87
N SER A 9 40.17 5.56 23.76
CA SER A 9 39.69 4.95 22.52
C SER A 9 38.38 5.64 22.10
N PRO A 10 38.19 5.98 20.83
CA PRO A 10 36.94 6.54 20.38
C PRO A 10 35.87 5.44 20.47
N THR A 11 34.90 5.64 21.33
CA THR A 11 33.69 4.85 21.40
C THR A 11 32.96 5.00 20.06
N SER A 12 33.04 3.97 19.22
CA SER A 12 32.24 3.89 18.01
C SER A 12 30.75 3.81 18.41
N SER A 13 30.04 4.90 18.18
CA SER A 13 28.60 4.92 18.23
C SER A 13 28.08 3.82 17.30
N PRO A 14 27.18 2.92 17.75
CA PRO A 14 26.49 2.04 16.84
C PRO A 14 25.47 2.89 16.09
N THR A 15 25.85 3.41 14.93
CA THR A 15 24.89 3.81 13.92
C THR A 15 24.20 2.52 13.47
N ALA A 16 23.12 2.18 14.16
CA ALA A 16 22.16 1.20 13.65
C ALA A 16 21.49 1.84 12.43
N LEU A 17 22.18 1.78 11.30
CA LEU A 17 21.51 1.87 10.01
C LEU A 17 20.39 0.82 10.06
N ALA A 18 19.13 1.31 9.95
CA ALA A 18 18.04 0.47 9.57
C ALA A 18 18.54 -0.39 8.41
N THR A 19 18.55 -1.70 8.61
CA THR A 19 18.98 -2.65 7.60
C THR A 19 18.05 -2.43 6.42
N GLN A 20 18.50 -1.69 5.42
CA GLN A 20 17.92 -1.77 4.11
C GLN A 20 18.02 -3.27 3.78
N HIS A 21 16.88 -3.94 3.73
CA HIS A 21 16.83 -5.29 3.23
C HIS A 21 17.47 -5.25 1.86
N ASP A 22 18.61 -5.90 1.72
CA ASP A 22 19.23 -6.04 0.43
C ASP A 22 18.22 -6.79 -0.46
N SER A 23 17.59 -6.04 -1.35
CA SER A 23 16.58 -6.59 -2.26
C SER A 23 17.16 -7.75 -3.08
N ALA A 24 18.46 -7.70 -3.41
CA ALA A 24 19.14 -8.77 -4.12
C ALA A 24 19.21 -10.05 -3.28
N GLU A 25 19.52 -9.96 -1.99
CA GLU A 25 19.52 -11.11 -1.07
C GLU A 25 18.09 -11.67 -0.90
N PHE A 26 17.09 -10.81 -0.80
CA PHE A 26 15.69 -11.22 -0.75
C PHE A 26 15.28 -11.99 -2.01
N TYR A 27 15.52 -11.44 -3.19
CA TYR A 27 15.18 -12.10 -4.45
C TYR A 27 15.99 -13.38 -4.69
N SER A 28 17.24 -13.46 -4.24
CA SER A 28 18.03 -14.69 -4.35
C SER A 28 17.45 -15.81 -3.50
N ARG A 29 16.88 -15.51 -2.34
CA ARG A 29 16.19 -16.50 -1.48
C ARG A 29 14.87 -16.96 -2.09
N ILE A 30 14.14 -16.09 -2.77
CA ILE A 30 12.88 -16.47 -3.45
C ILE A 30 13.17 -17.30 -4.70
N GLY A 31 14.19 -16.94 -5.50
CA GLY A 31 14.45 -17.54 -6.79
C GLY A 31 14.60 -19.05 -6.80
N THR A 32 15.04 -19.65 -5.70
CA THR A 32 15.17 -21.11 -5.53
C THR A 32 14.00 -21.78 -4.82
N SER A 33 13.03 -21.01 -4.31
CA SER A 33 12.00 -21.53 -3.37
C SER A 33 10.60 -20.96 -3.60
N LEU A 34 10.31 -20.41 -4.78
CA LEU A 34 8.99 -19.80 -5.05
C LEU A 34 7.83 -20.78 -4.84
N GLU A 35 8.04 -22.05 -5.16
CA GLU A 35 7.06 -23.12 -4.94
C GLU A 35 6.81 -23.34 -3.44
N ALA A 36 7.88 -23.39 -2.63
CA ALA A 36 7.77 -23.51 -1.18
C ALA A 36 7.07 -22.28 -0.55
N VAL A 37 7.30 -21.08 -1.09
CA VAL A 37 6.59 -19.87 -0.65
C VAL A 37 5.10 -19.96 -0.96
N LYS A 38 4.72 -20.43 -2.13
CA LYS A 38 3.32 -20.66 -2.51
C LYS A 38 2.66 -21.72 -1.64
N GLU A 39 3.37 -22.83 -1.36
CA GLU A 39 2.85 -23.88 -0.48
C GLU A 39 2.64 -23.35 0.93
N LEU A 40 3.62 -22.66 1.50
CA LEU A 40 3.50 -22.00 2.81
C LEU A 40 2.34 -20.98 2.81
N GLY A 41 2.20 -20.19 1.76
CA GLY A 41 1.13 -19.23 1.61
C GLY A 41 -0.26 -19.87 1.57
N SER A 42 -0.41 -20.98 0.86
CA SER A 42 -1.65 -21.77 0.85
C SER A 42 -1.97 -22.36 2.23
N TRP A 43 -0.97 -22.79 2.99
CA TRP A 43 -1.18 -23.23 4.36
C TRP A 43 -1.61 -22.10 5.29
N ILE A 44 -0.98 -20.93 5.18
CA ILE A 44 -1.36 -19.72 5.92
C ILE A 44 -2.81 -19.34 5.61
N ALA A 45 -3.21 -19.31 4.33
CA ALA A 45 -4.56 -18.97 3.92
C ALA A 45 -5.60 -19.94 4.50
N ARG A 46 -5.37 -21.26 4.34
CA ARG A 46 -6.28 -22.32 4.80
C ARG A 46 -6.32 -22.49 6.31
N SER A 47 -5.28 -22.07 7.03
CA SER A 47 -5.23 -22.18 8.50
C SER A 47 -6.29 -21.34 9.22
N GLY A 48 -6.87 -20.33 8.55
CA GLY A 48 -7.78 -19.36 9.16
C GLY A 48 -7.12 -18.39 10.16
N VAL A 49 -5.81 -18.58 10.45
CA VAL A 49 -5.08 -17.80 11.47
C VAL A 49 -5.05 -16.29 11.12
N PHE A 50 -4.94 -15.96 9.84
CA PHE A 50 -4.87 -14.58 9.36
C PHE A 50 -6.18 -14.05 8.77
N ASN A 51 -7.27 -14.82 8.80
CA ASN A 51 -8.54 -14.46 8.14
C ASN A 51 -8.38 -14.17 6.64
N CYS A 52 -7.50 -14.88 5.96
CA CYS A 52 -7.35 -14.75 4.52
C CYS A 52 -8.64 -15.15 3.81
N GLN A 53 -9.06 -14.36 2.83
CA GLN A 53 -10.21 -14.62 1.98
C GLN A 53 -9.79 -15.37 0.70
N LYS A 54 -8.51 -15.31 0.35
CA LYS A 54 -7.93 -15.86 -0.88
C LYS A 54 -6.51 -16.38 -0.62
N ASP A 55 -6.08 -17.36 -1.41
CA ASP A 55 -4.74 -17.93 -1.33
C ASP A 55 -3.63 -16.89 -1.61
N GLU A 56 -3.91 -15.92 -2.49
CA GLU A 56 -2.96 -14.85 -2.79
C GLU A 56 -2.59 -14.01 -1.56
N GLN A 57 -3.52 -13.82 -0.63
CA GLN A 57 -3.25 -13.11 0.63
C GLN A 57 -2.29 -13.92 1.51
N GLY A 58 -2.46 -15.23 1.56
CA GLY A 58 -1.53 -16.13 2.24
C GLY A 58 -0.14 -16.10 1.61
N ASN A 59 -0.06 -16.08 0.27
CA ASN A 59 1.20 -15.98 -0.47
C ASN A 59 1.93 -14.66 -0.16
N MET A 60 1.21 -13.54 -0.10
CA MET A 60 1.78 -12.25 0.30
C MET A 60 2.31 -12.27 1.73
N ILE A 61 1.58 -12.86 2.67
CA ILE A 61 2.04 -13.02 4.05
C ILE A 61 3.29 -13.93 4.11
N ALA A 62 3.35 -15.00 3.33
CA ALA A 62 4.52 -15.86 3.26
C ALA A 62 5.76 -15.10 2.74
N LEU A 63 5.60 -14.26 1.72
CA LEU A 63 6.65 -13.38 1.22
C LEU A 63 7.12 -12.39 2.28
N GLU A 64 6.20 -11.74 3.00
CA GLU A 64 6.53 -10.83 4.10
C GLU A 64 7.24 -11.54 5.26
N CYS A 65 6.83 -12.75 5.61
CA CYS A 65 7.53 -13.57 6.60
C CYS A 65 8.97 -13.83 6.16
N LEU A 66 9.19 -14.17 4.89
CA LEU A 66 10.52 -14.40 4.32
C LEU A 66 11.36 -13.12 4.32
N ALA A 67 10.79 -12.00 3.87
CA ALA A 67 11.45 -10.70 3.83
C ALA A 67 11.90 -10.24 5.21
N THR A 68 11.00 -10.35 6.19
CA THR A 68 11.24 -9.92 7.58
C THR A 68 11.96 -10.94 8.43
N ARG A 69 12.25 -12.14 7.89
CA ARG A 69 12.85 -13.29 8.62
C ARG A 69 12.03 -13.71 9.84
N LYS A 70 10.72 -13.57 9.78
CA LYS A 70 9.80 -13.93 10.86
C LYS A 70 9.06 -15.22 10.54
N THR A 71 8.77 -16.00 11.58
CA THR A 71 7.82 -17.10 11.41
C THR A 71 6.39 -16.56 11.22
N PRO A 72 5.47 -17.31 10.61
CA PRO A 72 4.07 -16.89 10.50
C PRO A 72 3.44 -16.54 11.86
N PHE A 73 3.81 -17.26 12.93
CA PHE A 73 3.29 -17.00 14.27
C PHE A 73 3.83 -15.69 14.87
N ASP A 74 5.12 -15.38 14.67
CA ASP A 74 5.69 -14.11 15.11
C ASP A 74 5.10 -12.96 14.30
N PHE A 75 4.95 -13.16 13.00
CA PHE A 75 4.30 -12.19 12.12
C PHE A 75 2.85 -11.89 12.58
N LYS A 76 2.08 -12.93 12.94
CA LYS A 76 0.73 -12.80 13.47
C LYS A 76 0.64 -12.00 14.78
N ARG A 77 1.66 -12.00 15.62
CA ARG A 77 1.70 -11.21 16.85
C ARG A 77 1.75 -9.70 16.57
N GLU A 78 2.36 -9.33 15.47
CA GLU A 78 2.57 -7.93 15.10
C GLU A 78 1.55 -7.42 14.08
N PHE A 79 1.11 -8.29 13.17
CA PHE A 79 0.29 -7.91 12.01
C PHE A 79 -1.06 -8.64 11.99
N HIS A 80 -2.04 -7.95 11.42
CA HIS A 80 -3.35 -8.48 11.09
C HIS A 80 -3.75 -8.16 9.66
N LEU A 81 -4.58 -9.00 9.08
CA LEU A 81 -5.23 -8.71 7.81
C LEU A 81 -6.63 -8.10 8.11
N VAL A 82 -6.85 -6.87 7.69
CA VAL A 82 -8.13 -6.16 7.85
C VAL A 82 -8.59 -5.72 6.46
N ASN A 83 -9.75 -6.20 6.03
CA ASN A 83 -10.32 -5.90 4.70
C ASN A 83 -9.34 -6.15 3.54
N GLY A 84 -8.52 -7.19 3.65
CA GLY A 84 -7.51 -7.52 2.63
C GLY A 84 -6.21 -6.71 2.72
N SER A 85 -6.13 -5.73 3.60
CA SER A 85 -4.93 -4.92 3.83
C SER A 85 -4.16 -5.40 5.05
N LEU A 86 -2.84 -5.49 4.92
CA LEU A 86 -1.95 -5.80 6.03
C LEU A 86 -1.87 -4.59 6.97
N THR A 87 -2.10 -4.83 8.25
CA THR A 87 -2.11 -3.80 9.28
C THR A 87 -1.19 -4.19 10.43
N MET A 88 -0.52 -3.21 11.05
CA MET A 88 0.34 -3.43 12.21
C MET A 88 -0.39 -3.05 13.49
N ARG A 89 -0.34 -3.89 14.50
CA ARG A 89 -0.93 -3.61 15.82
C ARG A 89 -0.24 -2.41 16.47
N SER A 90 -1.01 -1.56 17.13
CA SER A 90 -0.45 -0.41 17.86
C SER A 90 0.56 -0.81 18.93
N ASP A 91 0.36 -1.96 19.58
CA ASP A 91 1.32 -2.50 20.54
C ASP A 91 2.65 -2.91 19.87
N ALA A 92 2.60 -3.48 18.66
CA ALA A 92 3.79 -3.81 17.89
C ALA A 92 4.52 -2.53 17.43
N MET A 93 3.78 -1.51 17.01
CA MET A 93 4.35 -0.19 16.72
C MET A 93 5.09 0.38 17.94
N LEU A 94 4.45 0.33 19.10
CA LEU A 94 5.05 0.81 20.35
C LEU A 94 6.29 -0.01 20.74
N ALA A 95 6.27 -1.33 20.55
CA ALA A 95 7.42 -2.20 20.78
C ALA A 95 8.58 -1.82 19.85
N GLY A 96 8.32 -1.66 18.55
CA GLY A 96 9.30 -1.21 17.56
C GLY A 96 9.90 0.16 17.87
N TYR A 97 9.07 1.10 18.33
CA TYR A 97 9.50 2.41 18.78
C TYR A 97 10.45 2.31 19.99
N ARG A 98 10.10 1.52 21.00
CA ARG A 98 10.92 1.30 22.18
C ARG A 98 12.25 0.61 21.87
N THR A 99 12.25 -0.35 20.99
CA THR A 99 13.46 -1.06 20.54
C THR A 99 14.47 -0.11 19.89
N ARG A 100 13.98 0.97 19.25
CA ARG A 100 14.82 2.02 18.65
C ARG A 100 15.18 3.15 19.64
N GLY A 101 14.96 2.96 20.95
CA GLY A 101 15.31 3.94 21.98
C GLY A 101 14.18 4.94 22.31
N GLY A 102 13.02 4.81 21.67
CA GLY A 102 11.87 5.65 21.98
C GLY A 102 11.31 5.39 23.38
N LYS A 103 10.85 6.44 24.04
CA LYS A 103 10.25 6.39 25.37
C LYS A 103 8.93 7.11 25.37
N VAL A 104 7.96 6.61 26.14
CA VAL A 104 6.68 7.27 26.39
C VAL A 104 6.38 7.27 27.88
N ILE A 105 5.94 8.41 28.39
CA ILE A 105 5.43 8.62 29.75
C ILE A 105 3.98 9.05 29.60
N TRP A 106 3.05 8.18 29.98
CA TRP A 106 1.62 8.48 29.90
C TRP A 106 1.26 9.51 31.00
N LYS A 107 0.65 10.62 30.60
CA LYS A 107 0.09 11.64 31.49
C LYS A 107 -1.37 11.36 31.80
N GLN A 108 -2.11 10.93 30.79
CA GLN A 108 -3.50 10.55 30.90
C GLN A 108 -3.76 9.30 30.07
N PHE A 109 -4.52 8.37 30.63
CA PHE A 109 -4.93 7.16 29.94
C PHE A 109 -6.25 6.68 30.54
N ASP A 110 -7.36 7.10 29.96
CA ASP A 110 -8.72 6.77 30.37
C ASP A 110 -9.68 6.72 29.16
N SER A 111 -10.97 6.65 29.42
CA SER A 111 -12.01 6.61 28.38
C SER A 111 -12.23 7.95 27.66
N THR A 112 -11.58 9.03 28.10
CA THR A 112 -11.74 10.38 27.54
C THR A 112 -10.52 10.83 26.74
N ALA A 113 -9.32 10.40 27.14
CA ALA A 113 -8.08 10.76 26.47
C ALA A 113 -6.96 9.74 26.70
N ALA A 114 -6.07 9.66 25.72
CA ALA A 114 -4.76 9.05 25.84
C ALA A 114 -3.73 10.12 25.48
N ILE A 115 -2.95 10.58 26.45
CA ILE A 115 -1.96 11.65 26.31
C ILE A 115 -0.64 11.19 26.90
N GLY A 116 0.45 11.33 26.15
CA GLY A 116 1.79 10.96 26.62
C GLY A 116 2.85 11.95 26.19
N VAL A 117 3.93 11.98 26.96
CA VAL A 117 5.18 12.63 26.58
C VAL A 117 6.05 11.61 25.88
N TRP A 118 6.35 11.86 24.63
CA TRP A 118 7.09 10.98 23.73
C TRP A 118 8.49 11.53 23.51
N LYS A 119 9.50 10.67 23.61
CA LYS A 119 10.92 11.05 23.45
C LYS A 119 11.57 10.15 22.43
N PHE A 120 12.18 10.75 21.42
CA PHE A 120 12.90 10.02 20.36
C PHE A 120 14.01 10.90 19.77
N ASP A 121 15.19 10.34 19.63
CA ASP A 121 16.35 11.02 19.03
C ASP A 121 16.60 12.46 19.57
N GLY A 122 16.56 12.59 20.89
CA GLY A 122 16.72 13.89 21.58
C GLY A 122 15.51 14.83 21.54
N ASN A 123 14.52 14.54 20.73
CA ASN A 123 13.26 15.30 20.67
C ASN A 123 12.29 14.82 21.73
N GLU A 124 11.56 15.76 22.30
CA GLU A 124 10.48 15.49 23.26
C GLU A 124 9.24 16.27 22.87
N CYS A 125 8.09 15.61 22.80
CA CYS A 125 6.83 16.29 22.55
C CYS A 125 5.68 15.59 23.27
N GLU A 126 4.66 16.36 23.61
CA GLU A 126 3.41 15.85 24.14
C GLU A 126 2.45 15.57 22.98
N ILE A 127 2.01 14.33 22.86
CA ILE A 127 1.07 13.89 21.84
C ILE A 127 -0.07 13.16 22.53
N GLY A 128 -1.28 13.48 22.12
CA GLY A 128 -2.48 12.84 22.60
C GLY A 128 -3.51 12.61 21.50
N PHE A 129 -4.51 11.83 21.87
CA PHE A 129 -5.73 11.62 21.12
C PHE A 129 -6.89 11.55 22.11
N THR A 130 -7.89 12.40 21.92
CA THR A 130 -9.02 12.60 22.83
C THR A 130 -10.33 12.11 22.21
N THR A 131 -11.39 12.02 23.01
CA THR A 131 -12.74 11.77 22.51
C THR A 131 -13.23 12.88 21.58
N GLU A 132 -12.74 14.12 21.75
CA GLU A 132 -13.06 15.21 20.84
C GLU A 132 -12.38 15.01 19.47
N ASP A 133 -11.09 14.61 19.45
CA ASP A 133 -10.41 14.23 18.23
C ASP A 133 -11.16 13.08 17.53
N ALA A 134 -11.66 12.12 18.29
CA ALA A 134 -12.43 11.00 17.76
C ALA A 134 -13.76 11.44 17.13
N LYS A 135 -14.45 12.42 17.71
CA LYS A 135 -15.66 13.02 17.13
C LYS A 135 -15.36 13.76 15.84
N ILE A 136 -14.32 14.59 15.84
CA ILE A 136 -13.87 15.32 14.64
C ILE A 136 -13.50 14.36 13.51
N ALA A 137 -12.85 13.23 13.85
CA ALA A 137 -12.51 12.19 12.91
C ALA A 137 -13.71 11.32 12.45
N GLY A 138 -14.93 11.58 12.95
CA GLY A 138 -16.12 10.80 12.61
C GLY A 138 -16.18 9.39 13.21
N LEU A 139 -15.37 9.11 14.23
CA LEU A 139 -15.30 7.81 14.92
C LEU A 139 -16.36 7.68 16.02
N LEU A 140 -16.86 8.79 16.48
CA LEU A 140 -17.96 8.91 17.45
C LEU A 140 -19.12 9.68 16.85
N PRO A 141 -20.39 9.29 17.16
CA PRO A 141 -20.79 8.25 18.11
C PRO A 141 -20.40 6.83 17.65
N ALA A 142 -20.06 5.99 18.62
CA ALA A 142 -19.56 4.64 18.37
C ALA A 142 -20.67 3.74 17.78
N LYS A 143 -20.32 2.99 16.73
CA LYS A 143 -21.23 1.98 16.18
C LYS A 143 -21.45 0.84 17.20
N PRO A 144 -22.66 0.27 17.28
CA PRO A 144 -22.93 -0.87 18.14
C PRO A 144 -21.94 -2.02 17.89
N GLY A 145 -21.38 -2.57 18.96
CA GLY A 145 -20.44 -3.68 18.91
C GLY A 145 -19.03 -3.34 18.47
N SER A 146 -18.73 -2.07 18.13
CA SER A 146 -17.39 -1.62 17.76
C SER A 146 -16.41 -1.60 18.94
N GLY A 147 -15.10 -1.55 18.65
CA GLY A 147 -14.07 -1.35 19.67
C GLY A 147 -14.28 -0.06 20.46
N TRP A 148 -14.72 1.01 19.81
CA TRP A 148 -15.03 2.29 20.41
C TRP A 148 -16.15 2.23 21.48
N GLN A 149 -17.09 1.30 21.31
CA GLN A 149 -18.14 1.06 22.31
C GLN A 149 -17.66 0.17 23.45
N LYS A 150 -16.87 -0.88 23.11
CA LYS A 150 -16.45 -1.90 24.08
C LYS A 150 -15.32 -1.41 25.00
N ASP A 151 -14.33 -0.76 24.41
CA ASP A 151 -13.15 -0.25 25.12
C ASP A 151 -12.66 1.06 24.46
N PRO A 152 -13.28 2.19 24.80
CA PRO A 152 -12.85 3.50 24.28
C PRO A 152 -11.40 3.83 24.63
N SER A 153 -10.94 3.41 25.83
CA SER A 153 -9.58 3.73 26.29
C SER A 153 -8.52 3.04 25.42
N ALA A 154 -8.73 1.77 25.07
CA ALA A 154 -7.84 1.06 24.18
C ALA A 154 -7.81 1.68 22.76
N MET A 155 -8.97 2.14 22.27
CA MET A 155 -9.06 2.79 20.96
C MET A 155 -8.33 4.13 20.94
N LEU A 156 -8.53 4.97 21.97
CA LEU A 156 -7.80 6.24 22.15
C LEU A 156 -6.29 6.01 22.24
N ARG A 157 -5.88 4.99 23.01
CA ARG A 157 -4.47 4.61 23.12
C ARG A 157 -3.88 4.18 21.78
N ALA A 158 -4.56 3.34 21.03
CA ALA A 158 -4.10 2.87 19.73
C ALA A 158 -3.89 4.05 18.76
N ARG A 159 -4.82 5.00 18.72
CA ARG A 159 -4.74 6.22 17.92
C ARG A 159 -3.61 7.15 18.36
N CYS A 160 -3.44 7.33 19.67
CA CYS A 160 -2.33 8.12 20.21
C CYS A 160 -0.97 7.51 19.83
N ILE A 161 -0.81 6.19 19.95
CA ILE A 161 0.41 5.48 19.58
C ILE A 161 0.71 5.66 18.07
N SER A 162 -0.24 5.39 17.19
CA SER A 162 -0.01 5.51 15.75
C SER A 162 0.31 6.94 15.35
N LYS A 163 -0.40 7.93 15.88
CA LYS A 163 -0.15 9.37 15.66
C LYS A 163 1.26 9.76 16.09
N ALA A 164 1.68 9.36 17.28
CA ALA A 164 2.97 9.71 17.83
C ALA A 164 4.12 9.07 17.05
N ILE A 165 4.02 7.79 16.72
CA ILE A 165 5.08 7.07 16.02
C ILE A 165 5.21 7.57 14.59
N ARG A 166 4.12 7.84 13.87
CA ARG A 166 4.16 8.44 12.53
C ARG A 166 4.85 9.81 12.52
N MET A 167 4.72 10.57 13.61
CA MET A 167 5.34 11.89 13.70
C MET A 167 6.81 11.83 14.10
N LEU A 168 7.20 10.91 15.00
CA LEU A 168 8.53 10.88 15.60
C LEU A 168 9.47 9.84 15.02
N ALA A 169 8.94 8.71 14.58
CA ALA A 169 9.70 7.56 14.09
C ALA A 169 8.92 6.84 12.98
N PRO A 170 8.65 7.52 11.85
CA PRO A 170 7.82 6.97 10.77
C PRO A 170 8.39 5.68 10.16
N GLU A 171 9.69 5.46 10.27
CA GLU A 171 10.38 4.25 9.82
C GLU A 171 9.96 2.98 10.59
N VAL A 172 9.35 3.15 11.78
CA VAL A 172 8.80 2.01 12.55
C VAL A 172 7.58 1.42 11.87
N VAL A 173 6.74 2.28 11.28
CA VAL A 173 5.46 1.87 10.69
C VAL A 173 5.54 1.57 9.20
N ALA A 174 6.59 2.05 8.50
CA ALA A 174 6.85 1.76 7.07
C ALA A 174 5.61 1.83 6.16
N GLY A 175 4.72 2.79 6.40
CA GLY A 175 3.49 2.99 5.61
C GLY A 175 2.33 2.05 5.95
N VAL A 176 2.47 1.18 6.94
CA VAL A 176 1.39 0.27 7.36
C VAL A 176 0.45 0.99 8.34
N TYR A 177 -0.85 0.75 8.21
CA TYR A 177 -1.88 1.29 9.11
C TYR A 177 -2.13 0.38 10.32
N THR A 178 -2.75 0.91 11.39
CA THR A 178 -3.28 0.05 12.45
C THR A 178 -4.59 -0.61 12.01
N PRO A 179 -5.00 -1.72 12.66
CA PRO A 179 -6.30 -2.34 12.39
C PRO A 179 -7.47 -1.37 12.55
N GLU A 180 -7.38 -0.48 13.53
CA GLU A 180 -8.39 0.53 13.81
C GLU A 180 -8.47 1.58 12.69
N GLU A 181 -7.32 2.03 12.18
CA GLU A 181 -7.26 2.96 11.03
C GLU A 181 -7.78 2.31 9.75
N ALA A 182 -7.39 1.08 9.48
CA ALA A 182 -7.83 0.35 8.28
C ALA A 182 -9.33 0.05 8.30
N ALA A 183 -9.92 -0.16 9.48
CA ALA A 183 -11.36 -0.35 9.63
C ALA A 183 -12.15 0.92 9.28
N ASP A 184 -11.59 2.10 9.52
CA ASP A 184 -12.25 3.37 9.20
C ASP A 184 -12.33 3.63 7.70
N PHE A 185 -11.31 3.25 6.94
CA PHE A 185 -11.35 3.36 5.47
C PHE A 185 -12.46 2.53 4.84
N ALA A 186 -12.81 1.40 5.45
CA ALA A 186 -13.91 0.55 4.99
C ALA A 186 -15.30 1.17 5.23
N THR A 187 -15.43 2.15 6.11
CA THR A 187 -16.69 2.82 6.43
C THR A 187 -16.92 4.11 5.65
N SER A 188 -15.91 4.66 5.01
CA SER A 188 -16.10 5.68 3.99
C SER A 188 -16.75 5.01 2.78
N PRO A 189 -17.75 5.61 2.12
CA PRO A 189 -18.27 5.08 0.88
C PRO A 189 -17.15 5.11 -0.14
N THR A 190 -16.42 4.03 -0.24
CA THR A 190 -15.50 3.80 -1.35
C THR A 190 -16.38 3.81 -2.60
N PRO A 191 -16.11 4.64 -3.61
CA PRO A 191 -16.72 4.41 -4.90
C PRO A 191 -16.41 2.97 -5.26
N SER A 192 -17.45 2.18 -5.51
CA SER A 192 -17.35 0.76 -5.83
C SER A 192 -16.34 0.57 -6.93
N VAL A 193 -15.11 0.19 -6.58
CA VAL A 193 -14.16 -0.30 -7.57
C VAL A 193 -14.63 -1.71 -7.91
N THR A 194 -15.47 -1.76 -8.91
CA THR A 194 -15.73 -2.99 -9.65
C THR A 194 -14.38 -3.61 -9.98
N THR A 195 -14.18 -4.82 -9.53
CA THR A 195 -13.01 -5.65 -9.82
C THR A 195 -12.73 -5.62 -11.31
N THR A 196 -11.83 -4.75 -11.73
CA THR A 196 -11.26 -4.77 -13.07
C THR A 196 -9.84 -5.23 -12.94
N THR A 197 -9.61 -6.40 -13.49
CA THR A 197 -8.35 -7.03 -13.83
C THR A 197 -7.26 -6.00 -14.13
N ARG A 198 -6.16 -6.12 -13.40
CA ARG A 198 -4.80 -5.70 -13.74
C ARG A 198 -4.67 -4.32 -14.38
N GLN A 199 -4.56 -3.27 -13.58
CA GLN A 199 -4.00 -1.99 -14.04
C GLN A 199 -2.56 -1.86 -13.57
N THR A 200 -1.68 -1.81 -14.54
CA THR A 200 -0.32 -1.28 -14.45
C THR A 200 -0.36 0.12 -13.82
N VAL A 201 0.50 0.32 -12.84
CA VAL A 201 0.69 1.61 -12.15
C VAL A 201 1.13 2.65 -13.19
N ASN A 202 0.26 3.61 -13.49
CA ASN A 202 0.64 4.84 -14.16
C ASN A 202 0.87 5.92 -13.10
N VAL A 203 2.12 6.33 -13.01
CA VAL A 203 2.54 7.53 -12.29
C VAL A 203 1.96 8.73 -13.01
N THR A 204 1.13 9.52 -12.32
CA THR A 204 0.55 10.76 -12.84
C THR A 204 1.59 11.88 -12.84
N PRO A 205 1.76 12.57 -13.95
CA PRO A 205 1.83 14.01 -13.95
C PRO A 205 0.53 14.59 -14.52
N GLU A 206 0.08 15.67 -13.94
CA GLU A 206 -1.06 16.46 -14.39
C GLU A 206 -0.94 16.81 -15.88
N SER A 207 -1.76 16.19 -16.69
CA SER A 207 -2.33 16.76 -17.91
C SER A 207 -3.51 15.88 -18.33
N THR A 208 -4.70 16.37 -18.14
CA THR A 208 -5.96 15.79 -18.57
C THR A 208 -6.08 15.87 -20.11
N PHE A 209 -5.40 14.98 -20.82
CA PHE A 209 -5.76 14.71 -22.20
C PHE A 209 -7.00 13.80 -22.19
N SER A 210 -8.05 14.24 -22.87
CA SER A 210 -9.22 13.39 -23.05
C SER A 210 -8.82 12.17 -23.89
N LEU A 211 -9.52 11.04 -23.71
CA LEU A 211 -9.26 9.80 -24.48
C LEU A 211 -9.35 10.07 -25.98
N VAL A 212 -10.15 11.05 -26.40
CA VAL A 212 -10.31 11.48 -27.79
C VAL A 212 -9.05 12.20 -28.30
N GLU A 213 -8.44 13.06 -27.49
CA GLU A 213 -7.19 13.75 -27.84
C GLU A 213 -6.02 12.78 -28.00
N LEU A 214 -5.96 11.72 -27.16
CA LEU A 214 -4.97 10.65 -27.31
C LEU A 214 -5.18 9.87 -28.60
N LEU A 215 -6.42 9.53 -28.95
CA LEU A 215 -6.74 8.88 -30.22
C LEU A 215 -6.39 9.77 -31.41
N GLU A 216 -6.66 11.05 -31.36
CA GLU A 216 -6.28 12.01 -32.40
C GLU A 216 -4.76 12.01 -32.58
N GLN A 217 -4.01 12.17 -31.52
CA GLN A 217 -2.55 12.20 -31.59
C GLN A 217 -1.97 10.92 -32.20
N ILE A 218 -2.59 9.76 -31.93
CA ILE A 218 -2.13 8.44 -32.43
C ILE A 218 -2.59 8.17 -33.86
N LEU A 219 -3.84 8.48 -34.20
CA LEU A 219 -4.46 8.04 -35.46
C LEU A 219 -4.57 9.14 -36.52
N GLU A 220 -4.40 10.42 -36.20
CA GLU A 220 -4.49 11.49 -37.20
C GLU A 220 -3.57 11.27 -38.40
N PRO A 221 -2.29 10.83 -38.24
CA PRO A 221 -1.40 10.53 -39.36
C PRO A 221 -1.87 9.36 -40.23
N HIS A 222 -2.77 8.53 -39.73
CA HIS A 222 -3.25 7.28 -40.37
C HIS A 222 -4.78 7.23 -40.45
N SER A 223 -5.43 8.39 -40.45
CA SER A 223 -6.89 8.53 -40.28
C SER A 223 -7.72 7.77 -41.33
N GLU A 224 -7.31 7.79 -42.61
CA GLU A 224 -8.00 7.07 -43.69
C GLU A 224 -7.94 5.56 -43.49
N ALA A 225 -6.75 5.03 -43.21
CA ALA A 225 -6.54 3.59 -43.01
C ALA A 225 -7.26 3.13 -41.72
N ALA A 226 -7.21 3.93 -40.66
CA ALA A 226 -7.89 3.64 -39.41
C ALA A 226 -9.42 3.59 -39.57
N ASN A 227 -10.01 4.58 -40.25
CA ASN A 227 -11.45 4.63 -40.52
C ASN A 227 -11.92 3.47 -41.40
N ALA A 228 -11.20 3.16 -42.48
CA ALA A 228 -11.51 2.04 -43.37
C ALA A 228 -11.47 0.70 -42.60
N PHE A 229 -10.46 0.52 -41.76
CA PHE A 229 -10.32 -0.70 -40.95
C PHE A 229 -11.42 -0.81 -39.89
N LEU A 230 -11.74 0.28 -39.18
CA LEU A 230 -12.80 0.30 -38.17
C LEU A 230 -14.19 0.03 -38.79
N LEU A 231 -14.45 0.58 -39.97
CA LEU A 231 -15.68 0.34 -40.71
C LEU A 231 -15.78 -1.11 -41.15
N SER A 232 -14.69 -1.71 -41.64
CA SER A 232 -14.64 -3.12 -42.07
C SER A 232 -14.92 -4.09 -40.90
N LYS A 233 -14.62 -3.68 -39.66
CA LYS A 233 -14.85 -4.47 -38.44
C LYS A 233 -16.20 -4.15 -37.77
N ASN A 234 -17.04 -3.32 -38.39
CA ASN A 234 -18.32 -2.83 -37.80
C ASN A 234 -18.15 -2.15 -36.44
N LEU A 235 -17.00 -1.51 -36.21
CA LEU A 235 -16.71 -0.77 -34.97
C LEU A 235 -17.15 0.68 -35.06
N ILE A 236 -17.39 1.20 -36.27
CA ILE A 236 -18.03 2.48 -36.59
C ILE A 236 -19.05 2.26 -37.71
N LYS A 237 -19.97 3.21 -37.88
CA LYS A 237 -20.99 3.19 -38.94
C LYS A 237 -20.55 4.08 -40.13
N GLU A 238 -21.21 3.94 -41.28
CA GLU A 238 -21.01 4.84 -42.40
C GLU A 238 -21.27 6.31 -41.98
N GLY A 239 -20.31 7.20 -42.30
CA GLY A 239 -20.32 8.61 -41.91
C GLY A 239 -19.73 8.91 -40.53
N GLN A 240 -19.31 7.89 -39.78
CA GLN A 240 -18.54 8.03 -38.53
C GLN A 240 -17.04 7.90 -38.79
N ASN A 241 -16.22 8.37 -37.83
CA ASN A 241 -14.77 8.27 -37.89
C ASN A 241 -14.20 7.68 -36.58
N PHE A 242 -12.88 7.55 -36.49
CA PHE A 242 -12.23 6.97 -35.33
C PHE A 242 -12.50 7.74 -34.01
N ARG A 243 -12.97 8.99 -34.06
CA ARG A 243 -13.39 9.76 -32.88
C ARG A 243 -14.72 9.28 -32.28
N ASP A 244 -15.52 8.61 -33.09
CA ASP A 244 -16.87 8.14 -32.73
C ASP A 244 -16.87 6.70 -32.18
N VAL A 245 -15.67 6.10 -32.03
CA VAL A 245 -15.54 4.73 -31.47
C VAL A 245 -16.00 4.68 -30.02
N SER A 246 -16.52 3.53 -29.61
CA SER A 246 -16.87 3.33 -28.19
C SER A 246 -15.62 3.43 -27.29
N THR A 247 -15.79 3.87 -26.05
CA THR A 247 -14.72 3.98 -25.05
C THR A 247 -13.91 2.69 -24.91
N LYS A 248 -14.54 1.53 -25.07
CA LYS A 248 -13.89 0.22 -25.04
C LYS A 248 -12.93 0.03 -26.20
N VAL A 249 -13.33 0.41 -27.40
CA VAL A 249 -12.50 0.33 -28.62
C VAL A 249 -11.39 1.36 -28.55
N ALA A 250 -11.66 2.57 -28.11
CA ALA A 250 -10.68 3.62 -27.91
C ALA A 250 -9.55 3.18 -26.96
N ASN A 251 -9.88 2.62 -25.80
CA ASN A 251 -8.90 2.09 -24.84
C ASN A 251 -8.07 0.93 -25.43
N MET A 252 -8.67 0.07 -26.24
CA MET A 252 -7.98 -1.03 -26.90
C MET A 252 -6.97 -0.52 -27.95
N ILE A 253 -7.32 0.53 -28.68
CA ILE A 253 -6.44 1.18 -29.67
C ILE A 253 -5.26 1.86 -28.96
N VAL A 254 -5.52 2.60 -27.89
CA VAL A 254 -4.47 3.28 -27.11
C VAL A 254 -3.53 2.28 -26.45
N ALA A 255 -4.04 1.12 -25.99
CA ALA A 255 -3.24 0.08 -25.35
C ALA A 255 -2.26 -0.64 -26.33
N ASP A 256 -2.63 -0.77 -27.61
CA ASP A 256 -1.77 -1.36 -28.67
C ASP A 256 -1.87 -0.54 -29.97
N ALA A 257 -1.43 0.70 -29.89
CA ALA A 257 -1.51 1.66 -31.01
C ALA A 257 -0.71 1.19 -32.24
N SER A 258 0.50 0.67 -32.02
CA SER A 258 1.37 0.21 -33.10
C SER A 258 0.82 -1.03 -33.81
N GLY A 259 0.30 -1.98 -33.06
CA GLY A 259 -0.36 -3.16 -33.63
C GLY A 259 -1.65 -2.83 -34.38
N PHE A 260 -2.42 -1.86 -33.90
CA PHE A 260 -3.61 -1.38 -34.59
C PHE A 260 -3.25 -0.67 -35.91
N ILE A 261 -2.31 0.27 -35.89
CA ILE A 261 -1.86 1.01 -37.09
C ILE A 261 -1.30 0.06 -38.15
N SER A 262 -0.49 -0.91 -37.74
CA SER A 262 0.05 -1.94 -38.67
C SER A 262 -1.06 -2.70 -39.38
N LYS A 263 -2.09 -3.13 -38.65
CA LYS A 263 -3.25 -3.87 -39.23
C LYS A 263 -4.10 -2.97 -40.12
N ALA A 264 -4.33 -1.72 -39.73
CA ALA A 264 -5.10 -0.75 -40.51
C ALA A 264 -4.39 -0.40 -41.84
N THR A 265 -3.08 -0.17 -41.78
CA THR A 265 -2.25 0.15 -42.98
C THR A 265 -2.17 -1.05 -43.92
N ALA A 266 -1.97 -2.26 -43.39
CA ALA A 266 -1.96 -3.49 -44.21
C ALA A 266 -3.33 -3.76 -44.85
N PHE A 267 -4.43 -3.38 -44.23
CA PHE A 267 -5.76 -3.48 -44.80
C PHE A 267 -6.00 -2.50 -45.94
N SER A 268 -5.46 -1.28 -45.84
CA SER A 268 -5.61 -0.24 -46.90
C SER A 268 -4.67 -0.41 -48.05
N ASN A 269 -3.52 -1.06 -47.85
CA ASN A 269 -2.53 -1.39 -48.91
C ASN A 269 -2.22 -2.89 -48.85
N PRO A 270 -3.06 -3.75 -49.45
CA PRO A 270 -2.74 -5.17 -49.57
C PRO A 270 -1.47 -5.32 -50.44
N PRO A 271 -0.56 -6.26 -50.04
CA PRO A 271 0.62 -6.54 -50.88
C PRO A 271 0.16 -6.96 -52.28
N THR A 272 0.60 -6.24 -53.28
CA THR A 272 0.47 -6.67 -54.71
C THR A 272 1.28 -7.92 -54.93
N GLU A 273 0.59 -9.04 -55.24
CA GLU A 273 1.22 -10.27 -55.70
C GLU A 273 2.01 -10.06 -57.03
#